data_f9681adf790a74d5cb692eaf75d95940
#
_entry.id   f9681adf790a74d5cb692eaf75d95940
#
_cell.length_a   1.000
_cell.length_b   1.000
_cell.length_c   1.000
_cell.angle_alpha   90.00
_cell.angle_beta   90.00
_cell.angle_gamma   90.00
#
_symmetry.space_group_name_H-M   'P 1'
#
loop_
_entity.id
_entity.type
_entity.pdbx_description
1 polymer ?
#
loop_
_entity_poly.entity_id
_entity_poly.type
_entity_poly.pdbx_seq_one_letter_code
_entity_poly.pdbx_strand_id
1 'polypeptide(L)'
;MRTLCCSLLMVATPVVMADDWPQWRGPNRDGSWNESGIVKRLPEKLERKWSVPIGGGYSGPTVAEGRVFVTDRIERPERERVHCVDFRTGKRLWVHEYPVSYRPISYPAGPRAAVTVDRGRAFALGATGQLHCYDAKSGRILWQHDCRQEYDVKFENWGISASPVIDEDLVIVLIGGRDNACMVAFDVKSGKEVWKALDDRANYSTPIIIEQAGKKVIVAWTGDRIVGIAPQTGKEYWAVDHKPWKMPLGIAAPIFHDGLLYFTGFYDGSVLLRVNPHKLAVEKVWRRKGKSERSTDSLQSIISTPVILGDHVYGVDSYGEFRCIELKTGDRIWEDQTATPRARWSTIHFVQNGDQTWMFNEKGYLIIGELSPGGYSEISRSHLIDPTPKQLRQRLVVWAHPAYANKHVIARNDRELICVSLAAE
;
A
#
# COMPACT_ATOMS: atom_id res chain seq x y z
N MET A 1 50.30 40.21 27.82
CA MET A 1 49.23 40.10 26.82
C MET A 1 48.77 38.67 26.78
N ARG A 2 47.58 38.35 27.33
CA ARG A 2 46.96 37.00 27.27
C ARG A 2 45.84 37.07 26.23
N THR A 3 46.02 36.37 25.15
CA THR A 3 45.05 36.28 24.05
C THR A 3 43.95 35.28 24.47
N LEU A 4 42.72 35.77 24.63
CA LEU A 4 41.52 34.94 24.85
C LEU A 4 41.07 34.38 23.49
N CYS A 5 41.17 33.08 23.32
CA CYS A 5 40.57 32.36 22.18
C CYS A 5 39.11 32.04 22.53
N CYS A 6 38.16 32.75 21.91
CA CYS A 6 36.76 32.49 21.99
C CYS A 6 36.40 31.35 20.99
N SER A 7 36.21 30.13 21.49
CA SER A 7 35.71 29.01 20.68
C SER A 7 34.20 29.18 20.52
N LEU A 8 33.76 29.50 19.30
CA LEU A 8 32.34 29.47 18.93
C LEU A 8 31.90 27.98 18.82
N LEU A 9 31.13 27.51 19.77
CA LEU A 9 30.41 26.26 19.62
C LEU A 9 29.25 26.48 18.63
N MET A 10 29.39 25.95 17.40
CA MET A 10 28.25 25.77 16.50
C MET A 10 27.36 24.69 17.05
N VAL A 11 26.23 25.05 17.62
CA VAL A 11 25.13 24.12 17.93
C VAL A 11 24.52 23.74 16.59
N ALA A 12 24.86 22.56 16.10
CA ALA A 12 24.16 21.97 14.98
C ALA A 12 22.73 21.63 15.44
N THR A 13 21.75 22.43 15.05
CA THR A 13 20.33 22.06 15.17
C THR A 13 20.12 20.76 14.39
N PRO A 14 19.55 19.72 15.00
CA PRO A 14 19.22 18.52 14.24
C PRO A 14 18.23 18.94 13.13
N VAL A 15 18.62 18.76 11.89
CA VAL A 15 17.69 18.80 10.76
C VAL A 15 16.74 17.63 11.00
N VAL A 16 15.54 17.94 11.48
CA VAL A 16 14.45 16.95 11.50
C VAL A 16 14.21 16.62 10.03
N MET A 17 14.72 15.47 9.61
CA MET A 17 14.42 14.94 8.29
C MET A 17 12.91 14.76 8.26
N ALA A 18 12.26 15.50 7.39
CA ALA A 18 10.83 15.37 7.17
C ALA A 18 10.55 13.95 6.69
N ASP A 19 9.56 13.31 7.28
CA ASP A 19 9.24 11.92 6.97
C ASP A 19 8.64 11.82 5.56
N ASP A 20 9.36 11.18 4.64
CA ASP A 20 8.88 10.81 3.32
C ASP A 20 7.90 9.62 3.41
N TRP A 21 7.06 9.46 2.38
CA TRP A 21 6.17 8.31 2.17
C TRP A 21 6.48 7.64 0.84
N PRO A 22 7.68 7.02 0.69
CA PRO A 22 8.28 6.72 -0.62
C PRO A 22 7.67 5.51 -1.32
N GLN A 23 6.77 4.78 -0.68
CA GLN A 23 6.19 3.54 -1.19
C GLN A 23 4.84 3.24 -0.55
N TRP A 24 4.19 2.17 -1.01
CA TRP A 24 2.97 1.62 -0.43
C TRP A 24 3.07 1.44 1.08
N ARG A 25 2.14 2.06 1.85
CA ARG A 25 2.06 2.03 3.32
C ARG A 25 3.27 2.65 4.04
N GLY A 26 3.95 3.60 3.41
CA GLY A 26 5.02 4.38 4.05
C GLY A 26 6.40 3.72 4.05
N PRO A 27 7.36 4.32 4.75
CA PRO A 27 8.77 3.92 4.67
C PRO A 27 9.00 2.46 5.08
N ASN A 28 8.25 1.96 6.04
CA ASN A 28 8.37 0.59 6.56
C ASN A 28 7.35 -0.39 5.95
N ARG A 29 6.42 0.06 5.10
CA ARG A 29 5.27 -0.72 4.55
C ARG A 29 4.31 -1.25 5.60
N ASP A 30 4.32 -0.69 6.79
CA ASP A 30 3.50 -1.11 7.93
C ASP A 30 2.32 -0.17 8.22
N GLY A 31 2.28 1.02 7.58
CA GLY A 31 1.28 2.04 7.83
C GLY A 31 1.60 2.89 9.06
N SER A 32 2.83 2.86 9.55
CA SER A 32 3.29 3.76 10.60
C SER A 32 3.65 5.14 10.05
N TRP A 33 3.30 6.17 10.80
CA TRP A 33 3.60 7.56 10.52
C TRP A 33 4.13 8.21 11.80
N ASN A 34 5.42 8.54 11.83
CA ASN A 34 6.10 8.95 13.07
C ASN A 34 6.28 10.47 13.21
N GLU A 35 5.60 11.26 12.41
CA GLU A 35 5.72 12.72 12.44
C GLU A 35 5.09 13.33 13.70
N SER A 36 5.78 14.34 14.24
CA SER A 36 5.30 15.16 15.36
C SER A 36 4.87 16.55 14.89
N GLY A 37 4.19 17.29 15.75
CA GLY A 37 3.71 18.65 15.42
C GLY A 37 2.56 18.64 14.41
N ILE A 38 1.76 17.60 14.44
CA ILE A 38 0.50 17.46 13.69
C ILE A 38 -0.70 17.67 14.62
N VAL A 39 -1.84 18.01 14.04
CA VAL A 39 -3.09 18.21 14.79
C VAL A 39 -3.49 16.94 15.53
N LYS A 40 -3.95 17.07 16.77
CA LYS A 40 -4.53 15.98 17.56
C LYS A 40 -6.03 15.81 17.35
N ARG A 41 -6.65 16.81 16.75
CA ARG A 41 -8.05 16.85 16.36
C ARG A 41 -8.16 17.59 15.03
N LEU A 42 -8.87 17.01 14.09
CA LEU A 42 -9.10 17.63 12.78
C LEU A 42 -9.99 18.86 12.93
N PRO A 43 -9.68 19.97 12.25
CA PRO A 43 -10.57 21.13 12.17
C PRO A 43 -11.81 20.78 11.31
N GLU A 44 -12.87 21.55 11.44
CA GLU A 44 -14.09 21.39 10.62
C GLU A 44 -13.77 21.48 9.12
N LYS A 45 -12.88 22.39 8.74
CA LYS A 45 -12.42 22.58 7.36
C LYS A 45 -10.90 22.43 7.29
N LEU A 46 -10.44 21.49 6.46
CA LEU A 46 -9.04 21.25 6.21
C LEU A 46 -8.44 22.30 5.28
N GLU A 47 -7.21 22.73 5.54
CA GLU A 47 -6.47 23.69 4.71
C GLU A 47 -5.85 23.01 3.50
N ARG A 48 -6.49 23.14 2.33
CA ARG A 48 -5.95 22.65 1.06
C ARG A 48 -4.82 23.56 0.59
N LYS A 49 -3.61 23.03 0.44
CA LYS A 49 -2.45 23.77 -0.06
C LYS A 49 -2.45 23.86 -1.58
N TRP A 50 -2.78 22.77 -2.26
CA TRP A 50 -2.90 22.74 -3.72
C TRP A 50 -3.79 21.57 -4.19
N SER A 51 -4.21 21.68 -5.46
CA SER A 51 -4.90 20.63 -6.21
C SER A 51 -4.35 20.57 -7.64
N VAL A 52 -4.19 19.36 -8.17
CA VAL A 52 -3.70 19.09 -9.54
C VAL A 52 -4.68 18.15 -10.24
N PRO A 53 -5.15 18.48 -11.45
CA PRO A 53 -6.02 17.57 -12.20
C PRO A 53 -5.26 16.32 -12.65
N ILE A 54 -5.87 15.15 -12.40
CA ILE A 54 -5.40 13.83 -12.83
C ILE A 54 -6.57 13.00 -13.38
N GLY A 55 -6.26 11.87 -13.97
CA GLY A 55 -7.25 10.90 -14.46
C GLY A 55 -7.61 9.83 -13.44
N GLY A 56 -8.32 8.79 -13.90
CA GLY A 56 -8.75 7.66 -13.08
C GLY A 56 -7.62 6.77 -12.57
N GLY A 57 -7.85 6.09 -11.45
CA GLY A 57 -6.91 5.13 -10.88
C GLY A 57 -7.24 4.70 -9.46
N TYR A 58 -6.51 3.69 -9.00
CA TYR A 58 -6.62 3.14 -7.66
C TYR A 58 -5.31 3.25 -6.86
N SER A 59 -4.20 3.55 -7.54
CA SER A 59 -2.91 3.76 -6.88
C SER A 59 -2.96 5.00 -5.98
N GLY A 60 -2.48 4.86 -4.76
CA GLY A 60 -2.26 6.03 -3.91
C GLY A 60 -0.99 6.79 -4.31
N PRO A 61 -0.87 8.06 -3.91
CA PRO A 61 0.35 8.83 -4.09
C PRO A 61 1.49 8.31 -3.20
N THR A 62 2.72 8.64 -3.60
CA THR A 62 3.92 8.49 -2.78
C THR A 62 4.69 9.81 -2.75
N VAL A 63 5.45 10.02 -1.70
CA VAL A 63 6.20 11.25 -1.46
C VAL A 63 7.65 10.93 -1.18
N ALA A 64 8.56 11.51 -1.95
CA ALA A 64 9.98 11.35 -1.73
C ALA A 64 10.76 12.57 -2.23
N GLU A 65 11.75 13.00 -1.47
CA GLU A 65 12.69 14.06 -1.86
C GLU A 65 12.00 15.34 -2.34
N GLY A 66 10.91 15.75 -1.66
CA GLY A 66 10.14 16.94 -1.99
C GLY A 66 9.28 16.83 -3.26
N ARG A 67 8.97 15.59 -3.70
CA ARG A 67 8.15 15.28 -4.88
C ARG A 67 7.02 14.33 -4.51
N VAL A 68 5.91 14.48 -5.21
CA VAL A 68 4.77 13.55 -5.13
C VAL A 68 4.65 12.80 -6.45
N PHE A 69 4.55 11.49 -6.37
CA PHE A 69 4.37 10.61 -7.51
C PHE A 69 2.99 9.96 -7.46
N VAL A 70 2.34 9.87 -8.59
CA VAL A 70 1.05 9.17 -8.73
C VAL A 70 0.88 8.68 -10.16
N THR A 71 0.17 7.57 -10.31
CA THR A 71 -0.18 7.04 -11.62
C THR A 71 -1.67 7.25 -11.91
N ASP A 72 -2.03 7.45 -13.17
CA ASP A 72 -3.42 7.56 -13.60
C ASP A 72 -3.63 6.98 -15.00
N ARG A 73 -4.88 6.95 -15.45
CA ARG A 73 -5.27 6.56 -16.80
C ARG A 73 -6.15 7.63 -17.43
N ILE A 74 -5.92 7.86 -18.72
CA ILE A 74 -6.86 8.52 -19.62
C ILE A 74 -7.47 7.48 -20.57
N GLU A 75 -8.74 7.66 -20.91
CA GLU A 75 -9.48 6.65 -21.69
C GLU A 75 -9.39 6.88 -23.21
N ARG A 76 -9.18 8.11 -23.63
CA ARG A 76 -9.18 8.47 -25.08
C ARG A 76 -8.13 9.53 -25.39
N PRO A 77 -7.00 9.18 -26.03
CA PRO A 77 -6.56 7.81 -26.31
C PRO A 77 -6.24 7.05 -25.04
N GLU A 78 -6.38 5.71 -25.06
CA GLU A 78 -6.15 4.89 -23.88
C GLU A 78 -4.67 4.86 -23.50
N ARG A 79 -4.32 5.47 -22.37
CA ARG A 79 -2.95 5.59 -21.85
C ARG A 79 -2.91 5.53 -20.36
N GLU A 80 -1.89 4.92 -19.80
CA GLU A 80 -1.47 5.17 -18.42
C GLU A 80 -0.43 6.30 -18.38
N ARG A 81 -0.43 7.03 -17.25
CA ARG A 81 0.54 8.11 -17.02
C ARG A 81 1.16 7.97 -15.64
N VAL A 82 2.42 8.37 -15.56
CA VAL A 82 3.16 8.55 -14.31
C VAL A 82 3.44 10.04 -14.15
N HIS A 83 2.95 10.62 -13.07
CA HIS A 83 3.10 12.03 -12.74
C HIS A 83 4.12 12.22 -11.63
N CYS A 84 4.90 13.26 -11.73
CA CYS A 84 5.68 13.82 -10.65
C CYS A 84 5.32 15.30 -10.50
N VAL A 85 4.94 15.68 -9.28
CA VAL A 85 4.64 17.08 -8.95
C VAL A 85 5.51 17.54 -7.78
N ASP A 86 5.80 18.84 -7.74
CA ASP A 86 6.48 19.46 -6.61
C ASP A 86 5.60 19.39 -5.37
N PHE A 87 6.12 18.83 -4.29
CA PHE A 87 5.37 18.61 -3.05
C PHE A 87 4.79 19.91 -2.47
N ARG A 88 5.56 21.01 -2.49
CA ARG A 88 5.17 22.26 -1.86
C ARG A 88 4.13 23.04 -2.66
N THR A 89 4.22 23.00 -3.99
CA THR A 89 3.43 23.88 -4.87
C THR A 89 2.38 23.15 -5.72
N GLY A 90 2.45 21.83 -5.82
CA GLY A 90 1.64 21.05 -6.74
C GLY A 90 2.00 21.24 -8.22
N LYS A 91 3.04 22.04 -8.54
CA LYS A 91 3.48 22.23 -9.92
C LYS A 91 3.93 20.91 -10.53
N ARG A 92 3.40 20.58 -11.71
CA ARG A 92 3.85 19.40 -12.45
C ARG A 92 5.30 19.58 -12.88
N LEU A 93 6.18 18.69 -12.42
CA LEU A 93 7.60 18.65 -12.75
C LEU A 93 7.82 17.87 -14.04
N TRP A 94 7.20 16.70 -14.14
CA TRP A 94 7.20 15.88 -15.34
C TRP A 94 5.99 14.94 -15.37
N VAL A 95 5.69 14.45 -16.56
CA VAL A 95 4.74 13.37 -16.80
C VAL A 95 5.27 12.48 -17.90
N HIS A 96 5.15 11.17 -17.71
CA HIS A 96 5.38 10.18 -18.75
C HIS A 96 4.08 9.45 -19.04
N GLU A 97 3.78 9.23 -20.31
CA GLU A 97 2.59 8.51 -20.74
C GLU A 97 2.91 7.42 -21.76
N TYR A 98 2.21 6.30 -21.68
CA TYR A 98 2.40 5.18 -22.58
C TYR A 98 1.06 4.52 -22.95
N PRO A 99 0.95 3.92 -24.17
CA PRO A 99 -0.27 3.27 -24.59
C PRO A 99 -0.52 1.98 -23.79
N VAL A 100 -1.79 1.72 -23.49
CA VAL A 100 -2.25 0.53 -22.79
C VAL A 100 -3.55 0.03 -23.40
N SER A 101 -3.95 -1.21 -23.05
CA SER A 101 -5.29 -1.71 -23.32
C SER A 101 -5.87 -2.39 -22.10
N TYR A 102 -6.95 -1.85 -21.56
CA TYR A 102 -7.68 -2.35 -20.40
C TYR A 102 -8.80 -3.34 -20.76
N ARG A 103 -8.89 -3.79 -22.02
CA ARG A 103 -9.91 -4.76 -22.45
C ARG A 103 -10.03 -5.98 -21.54
N PRO A 104 -8.93 -6.62 -21.06
CA PRO A 104 -9.01 -7.79 -20.19
C PRO A 104 -9.21 -7.45 -18.72
N ILE A 105 -9.24 -6.17 -18.33
CA ILE A 105 -9.22 -5.73 -16.94
C ILE A 105 -10.58 -5.21 -16.52
N SER A 106 -11.16 -5.82 -15.48
CA SER A 106 -12.35 -5.30 -14.80
C SER A 106 -12.02 -4.11 -13.93
N TYR A 107 -12.98 -3.21 -13.69
CA TYR A 107 -12.77 -1.96 -12.98
C TYR A 107 -11.65 -1.12 -13.62
N PRO A 108 -11.82 -0.68 -14.87
CA PRO A 108 -10.76 -0.12 -15.68
C PRO A 108 -10.45 1.36 -15.39
N ALA A 109 -10.73 1.86 -14.18
CA ALA A 109 -10.46 3.27 -13.88
C ALA A 109 -8.98 3.65 -14.07
N GLY A 110 -8.05 2.74 -13.79
CA GLY A 110 -6.63 2.98 -14.02
C GLY A 110 -5.69 2.11 -13.19
N PRO A 111 -4.41 2.50 -13.09
CA PRO A 111 -3.36 1.77 -12.37
C PRO A 111 -3.68 1.57 -10.89
N ARG A 112 -3.08 0.54 -10.29
CA ARG A 112 -3.34 0.13 -8.91
C ARG A 112 -2.10 0.19 -8.03
N ALA A 113 -0.95 -0.21 -8.58
CA ALA A 113 0.31 -0.18 -7.88
C ALA A 113 0.76 1.25 -7.58
N ALA A 114 1.15 1.53 -6.35
CA ALA A 114 1.81 2.78 -6.01
C ALA A 114 3.23 2.83 -6.60
N VAL A 115 3.70 4.01 -6.93
CA VAL A 115 5.09 4.22 -7.32
C VAL A 115 5.98 3.95 -6.11
N THR A 116 7.06 3.22 -6.29
CA THR A 116 8.10 3.06 -5.26
C THR A 116 9.28 3.93 -5.61
N VAL A 117 9.74 4.74 -4.65
CA VAL A 117 10.88 5.64 -4.85
C VAL A 117 12.03 5.23 -3.95
N ASP A 118 13.20 5.05 -4.53
CA ASP A 118 14.40 4.68 -3.78
C ASP A 118 15.65 5.29 -4.42
N ARG A 119 16.50 5.90 -3.63
CA ARG A 119 17.82 6.44 -4.04
C ARG A 119 17.77 7.20 -5.37
N GLY A 120 16.82 8.16 -5.49
CA GLY A 120 16.65 9.01 -6.68
C GLY A 120 16.07 8.32 -7.90
N ARG A 121 15.51 7.10 -7.76
CA ARG A 121 14.79 6.36 -8.80
C ARG A 121 13.33 6.18 -8.43
N ALA A 122 12.45 6.27 -9.42
CA ALA A 122 11.03 5.99 -9.27
C ALA A 122 10.65 4.79 -10.12
N PHE A 123 10.04 3.79 -9.49
CA PHE A 123 9.61 2.54 -10.13
C PHE A 123 8.09 2.51 -10.21
N ALA A 124 7.56 2.48 -11.41
CA ALA A 124 6.12 2.41 -11.66
C ALA A 124 5.78 1.13 -12.41
N LEU A 125 4.78 0.39 -11.90
CA LEU A 125 4.27 -0.82 -12.53
C LEU A 125 2.82 -0.60 -12.93
N GLY A 126 2.56 -0.61 -14.24
CA GLY A 126 1.24 -0.45 -14.82
C GLY A 126 0.36 -1.69 -14.61
N ALA A 127 -0.96 -1.51 -14.63
CA ALA A 127 -1.91 -2.60 -14.44
C ALA A 127 -1.84 -3.66 -15.58
N THR A 128 -1.26 -3.30 -16.70
CA THR A 128 -1.06 -4.17 -17.87
C THR A 128 0.37 -4.67 -18.04
N GLY A 129 1.24 -4.45 -17.03
CA GLY A 129 2.56 -5.07 -16.96
C GLY A 129 3.73 -4.21 -17.43
N GLN A 130 3.51 -2.93 -17.73
CA GLN A 130 4.59 -2.01 -18.07
C GLN A 130 5.33 -1.59 -16.81
N LEU A 131 6.56 -2.04 -16.64
CA LEU A 131 7.46 -1.65 -15.57
C LEU A 131 8.46 -0.61 -16.08
N HIS A 132 8.49 0.54 -15.41
CA HIS A 132 9.40 1.63 -15.75
C HIS A 132 10.25 2.01 -14.54
N CYS A 133 11.52 2.28 -14.79
CA CYS A 133 12.41 2.95 -13.85
C CYS A 133 12.76 4.34 -14.41
N TYR A 134 12.47 5.36 -13.62
CA TYR A 134 12.76 6.75 -13.96
C TYR A 134 13.86 7.31 -13.08
N ASP A 135 14.62 8.25 -13.59
CA ASP A 135 15.28 9.26 -12.78
C ASP A 135 14.17 10.09 -12.09
N ALA A 136 14.07 10.02 -10.78
CA ALA A 136 12.96 10.61 -10.03
C ALA A 136 12.89 12.14 -10.18
N LYS A 137 14.02 12.81 -10.43
CA LYS A 137 14.11 14.25 -10.58
C LYS A 137 13.66 14.74 -11.97
N SER A 138 14.11 14.08 -13.01
CA SER A 138 13.91 14.53 -14.40
C SER A 138 12.80 13.82 -15.14
N GLY A 139 12.35 12.64 -14.69
CA GLY A 139 11.40 11.79 -15.40
C GLY A 139 12.00 11.05 -16.59
N ARG A 140 13.31 11.12 -16.79
CA ARG A 140 13.99 10.36 -17.84
C ARG A 140 13.90 8.87 -17.56
N ILE A 141 13.44 8.08 -18.52
CA ILE A 141 13.44 6.63 -18.42
C ILE A 141 14.89 6.14 -18.38
N LEU A 142 15.22 5.39 -17.33
CA LEU A 142 16.52 4.73 -17.17
C LEU A 142 16.50 3.35 -17.84
N TRP A 143 15.42 2.62 -17.60
CA TRP A 143 15.12 1.34 -18.23
C TRP A 143 13.62 1.01 -18.10
N GLN A 144 13.14 0.06 -18.89
CA GLN A 144 11.74 -0.37 -18.90
C GLN A 144 11.59 -1.81 -19.36
N HIS A 145 10.47 -2.46 -18.95
CA HIS A 145 10.06 -3.78 -19.38
C HIS A 145 8.57 -3.82 -19.73
N ASP A 146 8.22 -4.56 -20.75
CA ASP A 146 6.85 -5.04 -20.97
C ASP A 146 6.74 -6.46 -20.37
N CYS A 147 6.52 -6.53 -19.05
CA CYS A 147 6.44 -7.81 -18.35
C CYS A 147 5.35 -8.73 -18.91
N ARG A 148 4.28 -8.16 -19.48
CA ARG A 148 3.24 -8.96 -20.12
C ARG A 148 3.76 -9.78 -21.29
N GLN A 149 4.55 -9.16 -22.15
CA GLN A 149 5.11 -9.81 -23.32
C GLN A 149 6.30 -10.68 -22.96
N GLU A 150 7.19 -10.17 -22.11
CA GLU A 150 8.45 -10.84 -21.75
C GLU A 150 8.22 -12.12 -20.94
N TYR A 151 7.15 -12.17 -20.11
CA TYR A 151 6.88 -13.29 -19.21
C TYR A 151 5.53 -13.97 -19.43
N ASP A 152 4.87 -13.76 -20.57
CA ASP A 152 3.52 -14.31 -20.88
C ASP A 152 2.52 -14.16 -19.72
N VAL A 153 2.45 -12.95 -19.13
CA VAL A 153 1.59 -12.68 -17.97
C VAL A 153 0.12 -12.84 -18.36
N LYS A 154 -0.58 -13.69 -17.63
CA LYS A 154 -2.05 -13.81 -17.66
C LYS A 154 -2.66 -13.06 -16.51
N PHE A 155 -3.35 -11.96 -16.85
CA PHE A 155 -3.98 -11.15 -15.83
C PHE A 155 -5.11 -11.89 -15.12
N GLU A 156 -5.11 -11.84 -13.81
CA GLU A 156 -6.32 -11.98 -13.02
C GLU A 156 -7.24 -10.77 -13.29
N ASN A 157 -8.50 -10.86 -12.88
CA ASN A 157 -9.57 -9.91 -13.28
C ASN A 157 -9.23 -8.43 -13.20
N TRP A 158 -8.31 -8.03 -12.31
CA TRP A 158 -8.00 -6.62 -12.06
C TRP A 158 -6.59 -6.21 -12.48
N GLY A 159 -5.91 -7.05 -13.25
CA GLY A 159 -4.54 -6.78 -13.71
C GLY A 159 -3.52 -6.82 -12.58
N ILE A 160 -2.35 -6.24 -12.80
CA ILE A 160 -1.29 -6.21 -11.80
C ILE A 160 -1.57 -5.07 -10.82
N SER A 161 -1.47 -5.36 -9.51
CA SER A 161 -1.78 -4.41 -8.44
C SER A 161 -0.70 -4.27 -7.36
N ALA A 162 0.13 -5.29 -7.19
CA ALA A 162 1.23 -5.25 -6.23
C ALA A 162 2.24 -4.17 -6.60
N SER A 163 2.59 -3.33 -5.64
CA SER A 163 3.62 -2.30 -5.85
C SER A 163 5.02 -2.93 -5.90
N PRO A 164 5.97 -2.36 -6.67
CA PRO A 164 7.36 -2.81 -6.67
C PRO A 164 7.96 -2.79 -5.27
N VAL A 165 8.73 -3.81 -4.92
CA VAL A 165 9.43 -3.95 -3.65
C VAL A 165 10.92 -3.78 -3.89
N ILE A 166 11.58 -2.91 -3.12
CA ILE A 166 13.03 -2.75 -3.20
C ILE A 166 13.69 -3.48 -2.03
N ASP A 167 14.71 -4.27 -2.35
CA ASP A 167 15.65 -4.82 -1.38
C ASP A 167 17.08 -4.66 -1.93
N GLU A 168 17.87 -3.84 -1.26
CA GLU A 168 19.25 -3.52 -1.66
C GLU A 168 19.31 -2.99 -3.12
N ASP A 169 19.92 -3.74 -4.03
CA ASP A 169 20.06 -3.37 -5.43
C ASP A 169 19.05 -4.08 -6.35
N LEU A 170 18.00 -4.65 -5.78
CA LEU A 170 16.94 -5.34 -6.51
C LEU A 170 15.60 -4.60 -6.42
N VAL A 171 14.91 -4.50 -7.56
CA VAL A 171 13.48 -4.22 -7.63
C VAL A 171 12.72 -5.49 -7.96
N ILE A 172 11.80 -5.86 -7.10
CA ILE A 172 11.09 -7.13 -7.13
C ILE A 172 9.62 -6.88 -7.39
N VAL A 173 9.05 -7.57 -8.36
CA VAL A 173 7.64 -7.42 -8.78
C VAL A 173 6.91 -8.76 -8.76
N LEU A 174 5.65 -8.73 -8.35
CA LEU A 174 4.72 -9.85 -8.40
C LEU A 174 3.81 -9.69 -9.62
N ILE A 175 4.07 -10.43 -10.68
CA ILE A 175 3.42 -10.23 -11.99
C ILE A 175 2.58 -11.41 -12.47
N GLY A 176 2.82 -12.63 -11.97
CA GLY A 176 2.08 -13.83 -12.40
C GLY A 176 2.42 -14.28 -13.81
N GLY A 177 3.67 -14.12 -14.22
CA GLY A 177 4.19 -14.65 -15.47
C GLY A 177 4.33 -16.17 -15.45
N ARG A 178 4.49 -16.77 -16.62
CA ARG A 178 4.74 -18.20 -16.78
C ARG A 178 6.21 -18.56 -16.63
N ASP A 179 6.50 -19.86 -16.63
CA ASP A 179 7.86 -20.40 -16.57
C ASP A 179 8.65 -19.89 -15.37
N ASN A 180 8.07 -20.05 -14.18
CA ASN A 180 8.60 -19.57 -12.90
C ASN A 180 8.74 -18.04 -12.81
N ALA A 181 7.92 -17.27 -13.49
CA ALA A 181 7.94 -15.81 -13.45
C ALA A 181 6.75 -15.20 -12.70
N CYS A 182 6.19 -15.88 -11.70
CA CYS A 182 5.21 -15.25 -10.80
C CYS A 182 5.81 -14.04 -10.10
N MET A 183 7.05 -14.15 -9.64
CA MET A 183 7.86 -13.05 -9.12
C MET A 183 9.16 -12.91 -9.93
N VAL A 184 9.54 -11.68 -10.22
CA VAL A 184 10.76 -11.36 -10.97
C VAL A 184 11.52 -10.25 -10.25
N ALA A 185 12.84 -10.38 -10.17
CA ALA A 185 13.72 -9.35 -9.66
C ALA A 185 14.64 -8.82 -10.76
N PHE A 186 14.76 -7.51 -10.79
CA PHE A 186 15.64 -6.79 -11.70
C PHE A 186 16.67 -5.99 -10.90
N ASP A 187 17.87 -5.87 -11.45
CA ASP A 187 18.89 -4.95 -10.93
C ASP A 187 18.41 -3.50 -11.03
N VAL A 188 18.39 -2.79 -9.92
CA VAL A 188 17.89 -1.40 -9.81
C VAL A 188 18.57 -0.45 -10.80
N LYS A 189 19.87 -0.65 -11.11
CA LYS A 189 20.65 0.27 -11.95
C LYS A 189 20.45 0.00 -13.44
N SER A 190 20.54 -1.27 -13.82
CA SER A 190 20.58 -1.68 -15.22
C SER A 190 19.24 -2.18 -15.76
N GLY A 191 18.30 -2.56 -14.90
CA GLY A 191 17.05 -3.24 -15.27
C GLY A 191 17.24 -4.68 -15.72
N LYS A 192 18.43 -5.25 -15.66
CA LYS A 192 18.66 -6.66 -16.04
C LYS A 192 17.95 -7.59 -15.07
N GLU A 193 17.29 -8.63 -15.60
CA GLU A 193 16.77 -9.72 -14.79
C GLU A 193 17.89 -10.37 -13.98
N VAL A 194 17.67 -10.51 -12.67
CA VAL A 194 18.60 -11.20 -11.76
C VAL A 194 18.07 -12.59 -11.44
N TRP A 195 16.78 -12.69 -11.15
CA TRP A 195 16.12 -13.97 -10.94
C TRP A 195 14.63 -13.87 -11.25
N LYS A 196 14.02 -15.01 -11.56
CA LYS A 196 12.58 -15.24 -11.58
C LYS A 196 12.26 -16.47 -10.76
N ALA A 197 11.09 -16.48 -10.10
CA ALA A 197 10.70 -17.54 -9.18
C ALA A 197 9.19 -17.72 -9.11
N LEU A 198 8.78 -18.94 -8.74
CA LEU A 198 7.42 -19.40 -8.52
C LEU A 198 6.59 -19.51 -9.81
N ASP A 199 5.88 -20.60 -9.91
CA ASP A 199 4.95 -20.89 -11.03
C ASP A 199 3.48 -20.69 -10.61
N ASP A 200 3.26 -19.87 -9.58
CA ASP A 200 1.95 -19.55 -9.05
C ASP A 200 1.29 -18.43 -9.87
N ARG A 201 -0.02 -18.34 -9.79
CA ARG A 201 -0.75 -17.15 -10.25
C ARG A 201 -0.38 -15.94 -9.36
N ALA A 202 -0.48 -14.75 -9.90
CA ALA A 202 -0.36 -13.55 -9.07
C ALA A 202 -1.63 -13.35 -8.22
N ASN A 203 -1.46 -12.72 -7.06
CA ASN A 203 -2.50 -12.06 -6.31
C ASN A 203 -2.29 -10.54 -6.40
N TYR A 204 -3.04 -9.76 -5.66
CA TYR A 204 -3.01 -8.29 -5.73
C TYR A 204 -2.20 -7.65 -4.59
N SER A 205 -1.89 -8.44 -3.58
CA SER A 205 -1.19 -8.02 -2.37
C SER A 205 0.28 -7.69 -2.64
N THR A 206 0.72 -6.52 -2.17
CA THR A 206 2.14 -6.17 -2.20
C THR A 206 2.90 -7.02 -1.17
N PRO A 207 3.98 -7.70 -1.56
CA PRO A 207 4.83 -8.46 -0.63
C PRO A 207 5.48 -7.56 0.43
N ILE A 208 5.80 -8.15 1.57
CA ILE A 208 6.59 -7.51 2.63
C ILE A 208 7.93 -8.23 2.81
N ILE A 209 8.89 -7.55 3.44
CA ILE A 209 10.16 -8.14 3.83
C ILE A 209 10.23 -8.22 5.35
N ILE A 210 10.57 -9.39 5.87
CA ILE A 210 10.76 -9.62 7.30
C ILE A 210 12.16 -10.20 7.57
N GLU A 211 12.58 -10.15 8.82
CA GLU A 211 13.73 -10.92 9.29
C GLU A 211 13.26 -12.23 9.93
N GLN A 212 13.84 -13.35 9.52
CA GLN A 212 13.57 -14.68 10.06
C GLN A 212 14.84 -15.50 10.15
N ALA A 213 15.13 -16.05 11.32
CA ALA A 213 16.33 -16.87 11.56
C ALA A 213 17.62 -16.22 11.03
N GLY A 214 17.77 -14.90 11.23
CA GLY A 214 18.92 -14.11 10.80
C GLY A 214 19.01 -13.87 9.29
N LYS A 215 17.91 -14.07 8.54
CA LYS A 215 17.84 -13.82 7.09
C LYS A 215 16.66 -12.93 6.74
N LYS A 216 16.84 -12.12 5.71
CA LYS A 216 15.71 -11.44 5.06
C LYS A 216 14.85 -12.46 4.31
N VAL A 217 13.56 -12.34 4.43
CA VAL A 217 12.56 -13.17 3.77
C VAL A 217 11.50 -12.27 3.14
N ILE A 218 11.28 -12.38 1.84
CA ILE A 218 10.09 -11.82 1.20
C ILE A 218 8.93 -12.74 1.52
N VAL A 219 7.90 -12.18 2.13
CA VAL A 219 6.61 -12.86 2.34
C VAL A 219 5.66 -12.39 1.27
N ALA A 220 5.27 -13.28 0.38
CA ALA A 220 4.34 -13.02 -0.70
C ALA A 220 3.09 -13.89 -0.55
N TRP A 221 1.94 -13.27 -0.77
CA TRP A 221 0.67 -13.97 -0.95
C TRP A 221 0.39 -14.07 -2.44
N THR A 222 0.70 -15.21 -3.02
CA THR A 222 0.43 -15.51 -4.43
C THR A 222 -1.04 -15.87 -4.64
N GLY A 223 -1.43 -16.15 -5.86
CA GLY A 223 -2.79 -16.61 -6.18
C GLY A 223 -3.10 -18.02 -5.67
N ASP A 224 -2.12 -18.76 -5.22
CA ASP A 224 -2.27 -20.19 -4.85
C ASP A 224 -1.72 -20.51 -3.46
N ARG A 225 -0.74 -19.76 -2.96
CA ARG A 225 -0.01 -20.04 -1.72
C ARG A 225 0.42 -18.76 -0.98
N ILE A 226 0.80 -18.92 0.27
CA ILE A 226 1.59 -17.93 1.01
C ILE A 226 3.01 -18.47 1.05
N VAL A 227 3.99 -17.69 0.60
CA VAL A 227 5.36 -18.15 0.47
C VAL A 227 6.36 -17.20 1.13
N GLY A 228 7.44 -17.76 1.64
CA GLY A 228 8.63 -17.04 2.08
C GLY A 228 9.80 -17.37 1.17
N ILE A 229 10.40 -16.35 0.53
CA ILE A 229 11.49 -16.54 -0.43
C ILE A 229 12.69 -15.66 -0.09
N ALA A 230 13.89 -16.09 -0.56
CA ALA A 230 15.12 -15.31 -0.45
C ALA A 230 15.07 -14.08 -1.38
N PRO A 231 15.24 -12.83 -0.89
CA PRO A 231 15.21 -11.65 -1.73
C PRO A 231 16.24 -11.65 -2.85
N GLN A 232 17.43 -12.18 -2.57
CA GLN A 232 18.58 -12.10 -3.47
C GLN A 232 18.59 -13.18 -4.57
N THR A 233 17.80 -14.26 -4.43
CA THR A 233 17.86 -15.41 -5.34
C THR A 233 16.52 -15.95 -5.79
N GLY A 234 15.40 -15.51 -5.20
CA GLY A 234 14.09 -16.07 -5.42
C GLY A 234 13.89 -17.48 -4.85
N LYS A 235 14.89 -18.06 -4.14
CA LYS A 235 14.77 -19.40 -3.57
C LYS A 235 13.66 -19.46 -2.53
N GLU A 236 12.73 -20.40 -2.70
CA GLU A 236 11.69 -20.69 -1.72
C GLU A 236 12.31 -21.26 -0.44
N TYR A 237 11.94 -20.68 0.70
CA TYR A 237 12.29 -21.17 2.03
C TYR A 237 11.16 -22.00 2.64
N TRP A 238 9.93 -21.52 2.47
CA TRP A 238 8.73 -22.19 2.95
C TRP A 238 7.49 -21.76 2.14
N ALA A 239 6.49 -22.62 2.14
CA ALA A 239 5.20 -22.35 1.54
C ALA A 239 4.06 -22.90 2.41
N VAL A 240 2.91 -22.24 2.38
CA VAL A 240 1.65 -22.67 2.98
C VAL A 240 0.57 -22.63 1.92
N ASP A 241 -0.06 -23.76 1.67
CA ASP A 241 -1.17 -23.85 0.71
C ASP A 241 -2.33 -22.96 1.12
N HIS A 242 -2.75 -22.11 0.20
CA HIS A 242 -3.86 -21.19 0.38
C HIS A 242 -4.64 -21.01 -0.92
N LYS A 243 -5.17 -22.11 -1.45
CA LYS A 243 -5.96 -22.07 -2.68
C LYS A 243 -7.24 -21.27 -2.46
N PRO A 244 -7.52 -20.27 -3.30
CA PRO A 244 -8.71 -19.45 -3.18
C PRO A 244 -9.96 -20.27 -3.53
N TRP A 245 -11.06 -19.96 -2.85
CA TRP A 245 -12.34 -20.64 -3.09
C TRP A 245 -12.92 -20.36 -4.49
N LYS A 246 -12.82 -19.11 -4.96
CA LYS A 246 -13.32 -18.71 -6.29
C LYS A 246 -12.19 -18.19 -7.18
N MET A 247 -11.52 -17.19 -6.74
CA MET A 247 -10.47 -16.48 -7.46
C MET A 247 -9.52 -15.83 -6.45
N PRO A 248 -8.27 -15.58 -6.80
CA PRO A 248 -7.37 -14.82 -5.92
C PRO A 248 -7.95 -13.45 -5.60
N LEU A 249 -8.11 -13.15 -4.31
CA LEU A 249 -8.61 -11.86 -3.81
C LEU A 249 -7.87 -11.43 -2.53
N GLY A 250 -6.59 -11.70 -2.45
CA GLY A 250 -5.72 -11.12 -1.46
C GLY A 250 -5.22 -9.77 -1.93
N ILE A 251 -5.85 -8.68 -1.48
CA ILE A 251 -5.45 -7.31 -1.80
C ILE A 251 -4.75 -6.68 -0.61
N ALA A 252 -5.31 -6.89 0.60
CA ALA A 252 -4.68 -6.46 1.85
C ALA A 252 -3.26 -7.02 1.95
N ALA A 253 -2.30 -6.15 2.29
CA ALA A 253 -0.92 -6.59 2.47
C ALA A 253 -0.78 -7.54 3.67
N PRO A 254 0.16 -8.48 3.65
CA PRO A 254 0.53 -9.23 4.83
C PRO A 254 0.95 -8.27 5.96
N ILE A 255 0.65 -8.63 7.20
CA ILE A 255 1.09 -7.87 8.37
C ILE A 255 2.00 -8.78 9.20
N PHE A 256 3.20 -8.30 9.50
CA PHE A 256 4.11 -8.96 10.43
C PHE A 256 4.09 -8.23 11.76
N HIS A 257 3.78 -8.94 12.84
CA HIS A 257 3.70 -8.39 14.18
C HIS A 257 4.10 -9.45 15.21
N ASP A 258 5.12 -9.18 16.01
CA ASP A 258 5.60 -10.03 17.09
C ASP A 258 5.77 -11.51 16.74
N GLY A 259 6.42 -11.78 15.59
CA GLY A 259 6.66 -13.14 15.12
C GLY A 259 5.43 -13.82 14.51
N LEU A 260 4.36 -13.09 14.28
CA LEU A 260 3.13 -13.56 13.65
C LEU A 260 2.93 -12.89 12.29
N LEU A 261 2.44 -13.63 11.32
CA LEU A 261 2.04 -13.15 10.01
C LEU A 261 0.52 -13.27 9.87
N TYR A 262 -0.15 -12.15 9.68
CA TYR A 262 -1.60 -12.10 9.51
C TYR A 262 -1.97 -11.77 8.06
N PHE A 263 -2.94 -12.50 7.53
CA PHE A 263 -3.50 -12.32 6.19
C PHE A 263 -5.03 -12.28 6.27
N THR A 264 -5.66 -11.48 5.42
CA THR A 264 -7.11 -11.42 5.32
C THR A 264 -7.56 -11.16 3.89
N GLY A 265 -8.57 -11.87 3.43
CA GLY A 265 -9.10 -11.76 2.07
C GLY A 265 -10.60 -12.00 1.99
N PHE A 266 -11.23 -11.37 1.03
CA PHE A 266 -12.67 -11.22 0.89
C PHE A 266 -13.46 -12.54 0.89
N TYR A 267 -13.00 -13.55 0.15
CA TYR A 267 -13.69 -14.85 0.09
C TYR A 267 -13.07 -15.92 0.99
N ASP A 268 -11.80 -15.73 1.33
CA ASP A 268 -11.00 -16.81 1.91
C ASP A 268 -10.74 -16.64 3.40
N GLY A 269 -11.23 -15.52 3.95
CA GLY A 269 -11.15 -15.25 5.38
C GLY A 269 -9.76 -14.78 5.79
N SER A 270 -9.46 -15.02 7.06
CA SER A 270 -8.17 -14.66 7.66
C SER A 270 -7.37 -15.91 8.02
N VAL A 271 -6.05 -15.76 7.98
CA VAL A 271 -5.08 -16.77 8.39
C VAL A 271 -4.01 -16.13 9.25
N LEU A 272 -3.64 -16.81 10.34
CA LEU A 272 -2.51 -16.46 11.18
C LEU A 272 -1.44 -17.55 11.10
N LEU A 273 -0.22 -17.13 10.77
CA LEU A 273 0.96 -17.98 10.77
C LEU A 273 1.91 -17.52 11.87
N ARG A 274 2.57 -18.46 12.54
CA ARG A 274 3.69 -18.19 13.45
C ARG A 274 4.99 -18.38 12.69
N VAL A 275 5.84 -17.37 12.72
CA VAL A 275 7.18 -17.40 12.14
C VAL A 275 8.13 -18.08 13.14
N ASN A 276 8.85 -19.11 12.70
CA ASN A 276 9.85 -19.75 13.57
C ASN A 276 11.10 -18.84 13.66
N PRO A 277 11.52 -18.43 14.86
CA PRO A 277 12.65 -17.50 15.02
C PRO A 277 14.03 -18.13 14.73
N HIS A 278 14.11 -19.46 14.71
CA HIS A 278 15.40 -20.18 14.56
C HIS A 278 15.51 -20.96 13.26
N LYS A 279 14.42 -21.12 12.51
CA LYS A 279 14.37 -21.88 11.25
C LYS A 279 13.58 -21.11 10.21
N LEU A 280 13.93 -21.29 8.94
CA LEU A 280 13.15 -20.74 7.81
C LEU A 280 11.91 -21.62 7.59
N ALA A 281 10.94 -21.50 8.49
CA ALA A 281 9.69 -22.24 8.51
C ALA A 281 8.60 -21.43 9.21
N VAL A 282 7.35 -21.72 8.90
CA VAL A 282 6.17 -21.14 9.54
C VAL A 282 5.20 -22.25 9.96
N GLU A 283 4.38 -21.95 10.95
CA GLU A 283 3.31 -22.84 11.44
C GLU A 283 1.97 -22.11 11.33
N LYS A 284 0.96 -22.78 10.80
CA LYS A 284 -0.40 -22.22 10.79
C LYS A 284 -1.01 -22.31 12.18
N VAL A 285 -1.27 -21.16 12.78
CA VAL A 285 -1.92 -21.06 14.11
C VAL A 285 -3.42 -21.31 13.93
N TRP A 286 -4.06 -20.56 13.05
CA TRP A 286 -5.47 -20.75 12.73
C TRP A 286 -5.80 -20.24 11.32
N ARG A 287 -6.94 -20.66 10.81
CA ARG A 287 -7.63 -20.09 9.64
C ARG A 287 -9.11 -19.96 9.98
N ARG A 288 -9.67 -18.78 9.75
CA ARG A 288 -11.08 -18.46 9.99
C ARG A 288 -11.70 -17.98 8.67
N LYS A 289 -12.80 -18.64 8.30
CA LYS A 289 -13.52 -18.33 7.07
C LYS A 289 -15.03 -18.44 7.33
N GLY A 290 -15.76 -17.40 6.97
CA GLY A 290 -17.21 -17.39 7.07
C GLY A 290 -17.90 -18.28 6.05
N LYS A 291 -19.20 -18.43 6.19
CA LYS A 291 -20.04 -19.21 5.26
C LYS A 291 -20.21 -18.54 3.90
N SER A 292 -20.10 -17.22 3.85
CA SER A 292 -20.23 -16.41 2.63
C SER A 292 -19.62 -15.02 2.83
N GLU A 293 -19.58 -14.20 1.77
CA GLU A 293 -19.17 -12.78 1.86
C GLU A 293 -20.07 -11.93 2.76
N ARG A 294 -21.27 -12.40 3.12
CA ARG A 294 -22.21 -11.70 4.03
C ARG A 294 -22.28 -12.33 5.42
N SER A 295 -21.89 -13.59 5.54
CA SER A 295 -21.84 -14.30 6.81
C SER A 295 -20.39 -14.68 7.07
N THR A 296 -19.63 -13.66 7.43
CA THR A 296 -18.19 -13.74 7.65
C THR A 296 -17.87 -14.15 9.07
N ASP A 297 -16.75 -14.85 9.25
CA ASP A 297 -16.15 -15.17 10.53
C ASP A 297 -14.81 -14.41 10.64
N SER A 298 -14.45 -13.95 11.82
CA SER A 298 -13.25 -13.12 12.02
C SER A 298 -13.29 -11.87 11.12
N LEU A 299 -12.32 -11.70 10.22
CA LEU A 299 -12.22 -10.57 9.31
C LEU A 299 -12.02 -11.04 7.86
N GLN A 300 -12.77 -10.46 6.93
CA GLN A 300 -12.64 -10.69 5.48
C GLN A 300 -12.48 -9.36 4.74
N SER A 301 -11.38 -8.67 5.01
CA SER A 301 -11.05 -7.40 4.34
C SER A 301 -10.82 -7.62 2.85
N ILE A 302 -11.12 -6.58 2.05
CA ILE A 302 -10.86 -6.64 0.61
C ILE A 302 -9.79 -5.66 0.17
N ILE A 303 -9.99 -4.36 0.28
CA ILE A 303 -9.09 -3.36 -0.30
C ILE A 303 -8.09 -2.84 0.73
N SER A 304 -8.54 -2.60 1.94
CA SER A 304 -7.72 -2.02 3.00
C SER A 304 -6.99 -3.06 3.83
N THR A 305 -5.74 -2.77 4.14
CA THR A 305 -4.95 -3.57 5.09
C THR A 305 -5.34 -3.18 6.51
N PRO A 306 -5.65 -4.13 7.39
CA PRO A 306 -5.93 -3.87 8.80
C PRO A 306 -4.71 -3.31 9.54
N VAL A 307 -4.91 -2.87 10.77
CA VAL A 307 -3.85 -2.53 11.73
C VAL A 307 -3.87 -3.50 12.90
N ILE A 308 -2.70 -3.85 13.42
CA ILE A 308 -2.56 -4.66 14.63
C ILE A 308 -2.01 -3.76 15.74
N LEU A 309 -2.73 -3.68 16.84
CA LEU A 309 -2.33 -2.95 18.04
C LEU A 309 -2.34 -3.91 19.23
N GLY A 310 -1.16 -4.23 19.75
CA GLY A 310 -1.00 -5.27 20.77
C GLY A 310 -1.51 -6.63 20.28
N ASP A 311 -2.40 -7.25 21.06
CA ASP A 311 -2.99 -8.56 20.74
C ASP A 311 -4.27 -8.47 19.88
N HIS A 312 -4.55 -7.34 19.20
CA HIS A 312 -5.82 -7.13 18.51
C HIS A 312 -5.61 -6.63 17.07
N VAL A 313 -6.46 -7.13 16.18
CA VAL A 313 -6.55 -6.72 14.77
C VAL A 313 -7.77 -5.81 14.60
N TYR A 314 -7.57 -4.65 13.98
CA TYR A 314 -8.65 -3.71 13.65
C TYR A 314 -8.72 -3.54 12.15
N GLY A 315 -9.89 -3.83 11.57
CA GLY A 315 -10.06 -3.79 10.13
C GLY A 315 -11.51 -3.76 9.69
N VAL A 316 -11.73 -3.51 8.40
CA VAL A 316 -13.06 -3.45 7.81
C VAL A 316 -13.36 -4.74 7.08
N ASP A 317 -14.48 -5.35 7.44
CA ASP A 317 -14.98 -6.57 6.81
C ASP A 317 -15.66 -6.30 5.46
N SER A 318 -16.09 -7.34 4.82
CA SER A 318 -16.63 -7.42 3.45
C SER A 318 -17.68 -6.36 3.08
N TYR A 319 -18.49 -5.94 4.02
CA TYR A 319 -19.60 -4.99 3.79
C TYR A 319 -19.50 -3.71 4.62
N GLY A 320 -18.32 -3.40 5.16
CA GLY A 320 -18.08 -2.16 5.88
C GLY A 320 -18.18 -2.30 7.39
N GLU A 321 -18.36 -3.50 7.90
CA GLU A 321 -18.30 -3.77 9.33
C GLU A 321 -16.88 -3.54 9.83
N PHE A 322 -16.68 -2.50 10.62
CA PHE A 322 -15.41 -2.23 11.29
C PHE A 322 -15.32 -3.11 12.54
N ARG A 323 -14.27 -3.91 12.64
CA ARG A 323 -14.15 -4.96 13.64
C ARG A 323 -12.86 -4.89 14.44
N CYS A 324 -12.95 -5.31 15.69
CA CYS A 324 -11.84 -5.75 16.51
C CYS A 324 -11.85 -7.28 16.58
N ILE A 325 -10.70 -7.87 16.30
CA ILE A 325 -10.49 -9.32 16.33
C ILE A 325 -9.35 -9.61 17.30
N GLU A 326 -9.51 -10.61 18.17
CA GLU A 326 -8.42 -11.13 18.97
C GLU A 326 -7.41 -11.85 18.07
N LEU A 327 -6.17 -11.41 18.05
CA LEU A 327 -5.15 -11.90 17.14
C LEU A 327 -4.87 -13.40 17.32
N LYS A 328 -4.80 -13.87 18.56
CA LYS A 328 -4.41 -15.26 18.87
C LYS A 328 -5.48 -16.29 18.51
N THR A 329 -6.75 -15.92 18.58
CA THR A 329 -7.88 -16.86 18.37
C THR A 329 -8.65 -16.59 17.08
N GLY A 330 -8.58 -15.35 16.56
CA GLY A 330 -9.39 -14.89 15.45
C GLY A 330 -10.84 -14.56 15.84
N ASP A 331 -11.17 -14.55 17.14
CA ASP A 331 -12.51 -14.25 17.62
C ASP A 331 -12.82 -12.75 17.47
N ARG A 332 -14.05 -12.46 17.01
CA ARG A 332 -14.54 -11.09 16.92
C ARG A 332 -14.94 -10.60 18.30
N ILE A 333 -14.35 -9.47 18.75
CA ILE A 333 -14.63 -8.83 20.03
C ILE A 333 -15.79 -7.85 19.89
N TRP A 334 -15.72 -6.97 18.87
CA TRP A 334 -16.78 -6.01 18.58
C TRP A 334 -16.88 -5.72 17.07
N GLU A 335 -17.99 -5.07 16.70
CA GLU A 335 -18.29 -4.59 15.36
C GLU A 335 -18.93 -3.20 15.45
N ASP A 336 -18.51 -2.27 14.58
CA ASP A 336 -18.99 -0.89 14.46
C ASP A 336 -19.40 -0.60 13.01
N GLN A 337 -20.38 0.31 12.82
CA GLN A 337 -20.90 0.71 11.52
C GLN A 337 -20.89 2.25 11.34
N THR A 338 -20.19 2.98 12.22
CA THR A 338 -20.16 4.45 12.21
C THR A 338 -18.97 5.02 11.46
N ALA A 339 -17.85 4.27 11.42
CA ALA A 339 -16.62 4.73 10.78
C ALA A 339 -16.70 4.75 9.24
N THR A 340 -17.48 3.85 8.65
CA THR A 340 -17.74 3.80 7.20
C THR A 340 -19.13 3.24 6.91
N PRO A 341 -19.81 3.69 5.83
CA PRO A 341 -21.16 3.20 5.55
C PRO A 341 -21.15 1.73 5.12
N ARG A 342 -22.24 1.03 5.46
CA ARG A 342 -22.46 -0.34 5.04
C ARG A 342 -22.62 -0.45 3.54
N ALA A 343 -21.67 -1.05 2.88
CA ALA A 343 -21.72 -1.34 1.45
C ALA A 343 -20.72 -2.44 1.10
N ARG A 344 -21.01 -3.22 0.05
CA ARG A 344 -20.07 -4.22 -0.45
C ARG A 344 -18.75 -3.57 -0.83
N TRP A 345 -17.63 -4.06 -0.26
CA TRP A 345 -16.28 -3.54 -0.44
C TRP A 345 -16.06 -2.14 0.13
N SER A 346 -16.79 -1.77 1.16
CA SER A 346 -16.53 -0.56 1.91
C SER A 346 -15.16 -0.62 2.56
N THR A 347 -14.44 0.49 2.62
CA THR A 347 -13.04 0.50 3.03
C THR A 347 -12.71 1.62 3.99
N ILE A 348 -11.71 1.36 4.84
CA ILE A 348 -10.98 2.36 5.62
C ILE A 348 -9.50 2.05 5.48
N HIS A 349 -8.70 3.00 5.03
CA HIS A 349 -7.24 2.92 5.09
C HIS A 349 -6.75 3.42 6.44
N PHE A 350 -5.89 2.65 7.08
CA PHE A 350 -5.39 2.92 8.43
C PHE A 350 -3.94 3.35 8.40
N VAL A 351 -3.62 4.36 9.21
CA VAL A 351 -2.26 4.81 9.51
C VAL A 351 -2.15 5.09 10.99
N GLN A 352 -1.09 4.59 11.63
CA GLN A 352 -0.85 4.76 13.05
C GLN A 352 0.13 5.91 13.29
N ASN A 353 -0.23 6.85 14.17
CA ASN A 353 0.66 7.90 14.66
C ASN A 353 0.58 7.96 16.19
N GLY A 354 1.61 7.44 16.87
CA GLY A 354 1.58 7.28 18.32
C GLY A 354 0.37 6.46 18.75
N ASP A 355 -0.42 6.98 19.70
CA ASP A 355 -1.61 6.33 20.23
C ASP A 355 -2.87 6.59 19.38
N GLN A 356 -2.78 7.44 18.34
CA GLN A 356 -3.90 7.79 17.49
C GLN A 356 -3.89 6.99 16.20
N THR A 357 -5.06 6.47 15.82
CA THR A 357 -5.27 5.85 14.51
C THR A 357 -5.91 6.86 13.56
N TRP A 358 -5.22 7.11 12.45
CA TRP A 358 -5.71 7.93 11.34
C TRP A 358 -6.36 7.01 10.34
N MET A 359 -7.60 7.34 9.98
CA MET A 359 -8.45 6.52 9.14
C MET A 359 -8.96 7.34 7.97
N PHE A 360 -8.90 6.77 6.78
CA PHE A 360 -9.44 7.39 5.57
C PHE A 360 -10.48 6.47 4.95
N ASN A 361 -11.77 6.87 5.02
CA ASN A 361 -12.84 6.02 4.53
C ASN A 361 -13.20 6.28 3.06
N GLU A 362 -13.94 5.37 2.46
CA GLU A 362 -14.32 5.45 1.04
C GLU A 362 -15.21 6.64 0.65
N LYS A 363 -15.74 7.36 1.64
CA LYS A 363 -16.52 8.59 1.41
C LYS A 363 -15.66 9.85 1.39
N GLY A 364 -14.34 9.68 1.50
CA GLY A 364 -13.39 10.77 1.46
C GLY A 364 -13.26 11.54 2.76
N TYR A 365 -13.67 10.95 3.88
CA TYR A 365 -13.43 11.52 5.20
C TYR A 365 -12.12 11.03 5.79
N LEU A 366 -11.33 11.98 6.28
CA LEU A 366 -10.22 11.73 7.18
C LEU A 366 -10.75 11.74 8.61
N ILE A 367 -10.38 10.75 9.40
CA ILE A 367 -10.89 10.50 10.75
C ILE A 367 -9.70 10.24 11.67
N ILE A 368 -9.71 10.83 12.85
CA ILE A 368 -8.83 10.46 13.96
C ILE A 368 -9.66 9.72 14.98
N GLY A 369 -9.20 8.55 15.41
CA GLY A 369 -9.88 7.75 16.42
C GLY A 369 -8.92 6.99 17.31
N GLU A 370 -9.46 6.53 18.42
CA GLU A 370 -8.84 5.60 19.35
C GLU A 370 -9.45 4.21 19.20
N LEU A 371 -8.59 3.21 19.12
CA LEU A 371 -8.97 1.81 18.98
C LEU A 371 -8.58 1.04 20.23
N SER A 372 -9.53 0.31 20.81
CA SER A 372 -9.28 -0.54 21.95
C SER A 372 -10.14 -1.81 21.87
N PRO A 373 -9.84 -2.85 22.67
CA PRO A 373 -10.74 -3.99 22.81
C PRO A 373 -12.13 -3.62 23.35
N GLY A 374 -12.25 -2.48 24.03
CA GLY A 374 -13.53 -1.96 24.54
C GLY A 374 -14.39 -1.26 23.48
N GLY A 375 -13.83 -0.92 22.32
CA GLY A 375 -14.58 -0.25 21.25
C GLY A 375 -13.73 0.73 20.43
N TYR A 376 -14.40 1.31 19.44
CA TYR A 376 -13.94 2.42 18.63
C TYR A 376 -14.50 3.74 19.18
N SER A 377 -13.65 4.74 19.35
CA SER A 377 -14.02 6.09 19.75
C SER A 377 -13.50 7.10 18.73
N GLU A 378 -14.41 7.80 18.07
CA GLU A 378 -14.05 8.86 17.12
C GLU A 378 -13.68 10.15 17.85
N ILE A 379 -12.47 10.65 17.65
CA ILE A 379 -12.01 11.93 18.19
C ILE A 379 -12.52 13.08 17.31
N SER A 380 -12.36 12.94 15.99
CA SER A 380 -12.77 13.96 15.02
C SER A 380 -12.80 13.40 13.60
N ARG A 381 -13.59 14.03 12.74
CA ARG A 381 -13.58 13.76 11.29
C ARG A 381 -13.69 15.05 10.50
N SER A 382 -13.08 15.07 9.30
CA SER A 382 -13.20 16.17 8.34
C SER A 382 -13.27 15.61 6.93
N HIS A 383 -14.00 16.28 6.07
CA HIS A 383 -14.06 15.92 4.66
C HIS A 383 -12.76 16.32 3.97
N LEU A 384 -12.08 15.36 3.36
CA LEU A 384 -10.78 15.54 2.71
C LEU A 384 -10.92 15.71 1.20
N ILE A 385 -11.65 14.82 0.53
CA ILE A 385 -11.79 14.79 -0.93
C ILE A 385 -13.11 14.13 -1.37
N ASP A 386 -13.70 14.62 -2.44
CA ASP A 386 -14.96 14.07 -2.95
C ASP A 386 -14.79 12.66 -3.54
N PRO A 387 -15.71 11.74 -3.24
CA PRO A 387 -15.73 10.45 -3.88
C PRO A 387 -16.18 10.57 -5.35
N THR A 388 -15.62 9.70 -6.20
CA THR A 388 -15.94 9.65 -7.63
C THR A 388 -16.67 8.37 -8.01
N PRO A 389 -17.44 8.34 -9.13
CA PRO A 389 -18.11 7.13 -9.57
C PRO A 389 -17.12 6.02 -9.91
N LYS A 390 -17.36 4.82 -9.36
CA LYS A 390 -16.68 3.59 -9.78
C LYS A 390 -17.67 2.67 -10.50
N GLN A 391 -17.16 1.77 -11.34
CA GLN A 391 -17.97 0.92 -12.22
C GLN A 391 -19.10 0.15 -11.52
N LEU A 392 -18.90 -0.23 -10.25
CA LEU A 392 -19.90 -0.98 -9.52
C LEU A 392 -21.14 -0.12 -9.23
N ARG A 393 -22.12 -0.17 -10.11
CA ARG A 393 -23.41 0.54 -10.00
C ARG A 393 -23.28 2.05 -9.79
N GLN A 394 -22.24 2.68 -10.35
CA GLN A 394 -21.94 4.10 -10.23
C GLN A 394 -21.77 4.58 -8.77
N ARG A 395 -21.40 3.69 -7.87
CA ARG A 395 -21.20 4.03 -6.47
C ARG A 395 -20.06 5.03 -6.32
N LEU A 396 -20.33 6.13 -5.60
CA LEU A 396 -19.35 7.17 -5.30
C LEU A 396 -18.43 6.70 -4.17
N VAL A 397 -17.13 6.53 -4.48
CA VAL A 397 -16.12 6.05 -3.54
C VAL A 397 -14.73 6.62 -3.83
N VAL A 398 -13.89 6.66 -2.80
CA VAL A 398 -12.44 6.83 -2.89
C VAL A 398 -11.79 5.57 -2.35
N TRP A 399 -11.16 4.78 -3.22
CA TRP A 399 -10.48 3.53 -2.83
C TRP A 399 -8.96 3.64 -2.83
N ALA A 400 -8.41 4.72 -3.38
CA ALA A 400 -6.98 4.98 -3.33
C ALA A 400 -6.58 5.38 -1.90
N HIS A 401 -5.51 4.76 -1.39
CA HIS A 401 -4.97 5.14 -0.09
C HIS A 401 -4.29 6.51 -0.15
N PRO A 402 -4.33 7.31 0.91
CA PRO A 402 -3.55 8.55 1.01
C PRO A 402 -2.08 8.27 1.35
N ALA A 403 -1.22 9.28 1.17
CA ALA A 403 0.13 9.35 1.72
C ALA A 403 0.19 10.42 2.82
N TYR A 404 1.07 10.19 3.81
CA TYR A 404 1.28 11.09 4.93
C TYR A 404 2.76 11.47 4.99
N ALA A 405 3.06 12.72 4.74
CA ALA A 405 4.43 13.19 4.69
C ALA A 405 4.52 14.69 5.00
N ASN A 406 5.57 15.10 5.70
CA ASN A 406 5.87 16.50 5.94
C ASN A 406 4.70 17.26 6.57
N LYS A 407 4.00 16.65 7.53
CA LYS A 407 2.79 17.17 8.20
C LYS A 407 1.64 17.47 7.24
N HIS A 408 1.54 16.70 6.15
CA HIS A 408 0.46 16.82 5.18
C HIS A 408 -0.11 15.43 4.86
N VAL A 409 -1.36 15.43 4.43
CA VAL A 409 -1.98 14.29 3.75
C VAL A 409 -2.13 14.60 2.27
N ILE A 410 -1.71 13.67 1.44
CA ILE A 410 -1.87 13.72 -0.01
C ILE A 410 -2.88 12.65 -0.40
N ALA A 411 -3.97 13.04 -1.03
CA ALA A 411 -5.04 12.14 -1.43
C ALA A 411 -5.44 12.36 -2.89
N ARG A 412 -6.05 11.34 -3.48
CA ARG A 412 -6.55 11.42 -4.85
C ARG A 412 -7.94 10.83 -4.99
N ASN A 413 -8.66 11.34 -5.97
CA ASN A 413 -9.81 10.68 -6.59
C ASN A 413 -9.54 10.47 -8.10
N ASP A 414 -10.58 10.28 -8.95
CA ASP A 414 -10.40 10.13 -10.40
C ASP A 414 -10.34 11.46 -11.17
N ARG A 415 -10.25 12.58 -10.48
CA ARG A 415 -10.26 13.92 -11.06
C ARG A 415 -9.09 14.79 -10.60
N GLU A 416 -8.67 14.62 -9.35
CA GLU A 416 -7.67 15.48 -8.73
C GLU A 416 -6.78 14.74 -7.74
N LEU A 417 -5.56 15.24 -7.60
CA LEU A 417 -4.62 14.97 -6.53
C LEU A 417 -4.53 16.22 -5.67
N ILE A 418 -4.69 16.09 -4.37
CA ILE A 418 -4.68 17.20 -3.43
C ILE A 418 -3.61 17.03 -2.36
N CYS A 419 -3.15 18.15 -1.83
CA CYS A 419 -2.31 18.22 -0.63
C CYS A 419 -3.00 19.10 0.41
N VAL A 420 -3.07 18.60 1.63
CA VAL A 420 -3.75 19.24 2.75
C VAL A 420 -2.82 19.27 3.95
N SER A 421 -2.75 20.42 4.62
CA SER A 421 -1.94 20.59 5.83
C SER A 421 -2.58 19.89 7.03
N LEU A 422 -1.76 19.21 7.81
CA LEU A 422 -2.10 18.60 9.10
C LEU A 422 -1.19 19.17 10.21
N ALA A 423 -0.41 20.22 9.90
CA ALA A 423 0.45 20.86 10.89
C ALA A 423 -0.42 21.43 12.04
N ALA A 424 0.03 21.19 13.28
CA ALA A 424 -0.50 21.93 14.43
C ALA A 424 -0.09 23.40 14.34
N GLU A 425 -0.97 24.29 14.81
CA GLU A 425 -0.69 25.73 14.93
C GLU A 425 0.38 26.03 15.98
#